data_6ccb15e82b3d5ecfdfa7a765ed0b6eb7
#
_entry.id   6ccb15e82b3d5ecfdfa7a765ed0b6eb7
#
_cell.length_a   1.000
_cell.length_b   1.000
_cell.length_c   1.000
_cell.angle_alpha   90.00
_cell.angle_beta   90.00
_cell.angle_gamma   90.00
#
_symmetry.space_group_name_H-M   'P 1'
#
loop_
_entity.id
_entity.type
_entity.pdbx_description
1 polymer ?
#
loop_
_entity_poly.entity_id
_entity_poly.type
_entity_poly.pdbx_seq_one_letter_code
_entity_poly.pdbx_strand_id
1 'polypeptide(L)'
;MLYWLIPDLGFPAALALGAVISPTDAVAATSIAKRLGLPHRLVTVLEGESLINDASALVLLKTAIAAIGGTLSLWGAVGHFGWAVAGGLLVGGALGLVSVWVRSRVTDDLLGTALSFIVPFLAYLGAEQLGGSGVIAVVVAGLTIGHQSARRFTARSRLSERMNWRTIQFMLENGVFLLMGYQLHIHLAAVVADYGTEGLWWTLGVGLLMVGVLLVARVAFVAPMLGWMRLRDRRSLERGERLLAKGDAWRERAGEWGPRGPARVDRVLRRRGADLEFLRREGLGWRGGAVLASAGMRGVVTVAAVQALPASVPYRSELILIAVVVAIVTLALGGLTLPLVIRALGLQPADAAALATERGELIEEIKAVTLDALRNPTLVDGAEPFDGKVIEQVGREAAALGRAVEEQFAPADDPVHDQLRRLRALVLEAQRAALLDARATGAYSSLTISAIQAVLDAEELRGARRDGH
;
A
#
# COMPACT_ATOMS: atom_id res chain seq x y z
N MET A 1 -6.46 -31.63 -5.70
CA MET A 1 -5.17 -32.34 -5.78
C MET A 1 -4.78 -32.93 -4.43
N LEU A 2 -4.57 -32.14 -3.36
CA LEU A 2 -4.24 -32.67 -2.01
C LEU A 2 -5.25 -33.73 -1.51
N TYR A 3 -6.52 -33.51 -1.72
CA TYR A 3 -7.58 -34.45 -1.39
C TYR A 3 -7.42 -35.85 -2.04
N TRP A 4 -6.81 -35.91 -3.22
CA TRP A 4 -6.52 -37.18 -3.91
C TRP A 4 -5.15 -37.75 -3.54
N LEU A 5 -4.23 -36.88 -3.08
CA LEU A 5 -2.88 -37.29 -2.69
C LEU A 5 -2.85 -37.83 -1.26
N ILE A 6 -3.73 -37.31 -0.40
CA ILE A 6 -3.88 -37.68 1.02
C ILE A 6 -5.35 -38.05 1.24
N PRO A 7 -5.73 -39.35 1.07
CA PRO A 7 -7.13 -39.77 1.10
C PRO A 7 -7.88 -39.44 2.39
N ASP A 8 -7.20 -39.49 3.54
CA ASP A 8 -7.80 -39.25 4.86
C ASP A 8 -7.90 -37.76 5.24
N LEU A 9 -7.41 -36.85 4.38
CA LEU A 9 -7.38 -35.42 4.71
C LEU A 9 -8.77 -34.78 4.72
N GLY A 10 -9.70 -35.29 3.92
CA GLY A 10 -11.00 -34.67 3.70
C GLY A 10 -10.90 -33.38 2.85
N PHE A 11 -11.96 -33.11 2.08
CA PHE A 11 -12.01 -31.95 1.19
C PHE A 11 -11.92 -30.60 1.92
N PRO A 12 -12.57 -30.37 3.10
CA PRO A 12 -12.46 -29.09 3.80
C PRO A 12 -11.04 -28.75 4.25
N ALA A 13 -10.28 -29.73 4.75
CA ALA A 13 -8.90 -29.50 5.19
C ALA A 13 -7.95 -29.23 3.99
N ALA A 14 -8.15 -29.93 2.86
CA ALA A 14 -7.44 -29.65 1.62
C ALA A 14 -7.77 -28.24 1.08
N LEU A 15 -9.04 -27.82 1.20
CA LEU A 15 -9.49 -26.47 0.83
C LEU A 15 -8.86 -25.41 1.75
N ALA A 16 -8.81 -25.68 3.06
CA ALA A 16 -8.18 -24.80 4.04
C ALA A 16 -6.70 -24.56 3.70
N LEU A 17 -5.93 -25.61 3.43
CA LEU A 17 -4.52 -25.45 3.01
C LEU A 17 -4.42 -24.70 1.67
N GLY A 18 -5.27 -25.03 0.69
CA GLY A 18 -5.33 -24.31 -0.58
C GLY A 18 -5.59 -22.80 -0.41
N ALA A 19 -6.52 -22.45 0.46
CA ALA A 19 -6.82 -21.06 0.82
C ALA A 19 -5.60 -20.36 1.44
N VAL A 20 -4.88 -21.02 2.34
CA VAL A 20 -3.71 -20.49 3.01
C VAL A 20 -2.54 -20.24 2.06
N ILE A 21 -2.25 -21.17 1.14
CA ILE A 21 -1.10 -21.07 0.23
C ILE A 21 -1.40 -20.27 -1.05
N SER A 22 -2.66 -19.91 -1.30
CA SER A 22 -3.07 -19.14 -2.48
C SER A 22 -2.60 -17.69 -2.47
N PRO A 23 -2.67 -16.93 -1.36
CA PRO A 23 -2.34 -15.52 -1.32
C PRO A 23 -0.88 -15.24 -1.71
N THR A 24 -0.69 -14.09 -2.35
CA THR A 24 0.65 -13.62 -2.77
C THR A 24 1.09 -12.46 -1.91
N ASP A 25 2.31 -12.50 -1.40
CA ASP A 25 2.92 -11.41 -0.64
C ASP A 25 3.36 -10.28 -1.58
N ALA A 26 2.70 -9.13 -1.46
CA ALA A 26 3.11 -7.95 -2.20
C ALA A 26 4.34 -7.27 -1.58
N VAL A 27 4.59 -7.38 -0.28
CA VAL A 27 5.63 -6.60 0.41
C VAL A 27 7.01 -6.89 -0.17
N ALA A 28 7.38 -8.16 -0.29
CA ALA A 28 8.64 -8.56 -0.89
C ALA A 28 8.72 -8.16 -2.37
N ALA A 29 7.65 -8.40 -3.15
CA ALA A 29 7.59 -8.07 -4.57
C ALA A 29 7.67 -6.56 -4.83
N THR A 30 6.94 -5.76 -4.08
CA THR A 30 6.92 -4.29 -4.24
C THR A 30 8.20 -3.63 -3.76
N SER A 31 8.87 -4.16 -2.74
CA SER A 31 10.17 -3.67 -2.31
C SER A 31 11.23 -3.83 -3.40
N ILE A 32 11.25 -4.98 -4.08
CA ILE A 32 12.13 -5.23 -5.25
C ILE A 32 11.74 -4.33 -6.41
N ALA A 33 10.44 -4.23 -6.71
CA ALA A 33 9.91 -3.40 -7.79
C ALA A 33 10.27 -1.92 -7.62
N LYS A 34 10.14 -1.38 -6.40
CA LYS A 34 10.50 0.00 -6.05
C LYS A 34 12.01 0.24 -6.19
N ARG A 35 12.86 -0.69 -5.74
CA ARG A 35 14.33 -0.59 -5.89
C ARG A 35 14.78 -0.59 -7.35
N LEU A 36 14.06 -1.28 -8.21
CA LEU A 36 14.35 -1.36 -9.64
C LEU A 36 13.63 -0.29 -10.47
N GLY A 37 12.92 0.64 -9.84
CA GLY A 37 12.28 1.77 -10.49
C GLY A 37 11.11 1.41 -11.38
N LEU A 38 10.40 0.31 -11.11
CA LEU A 38 9.24 -0.10 -11.92
C LEU A 38 8.13 0.95 -11.89
N PRO A 39 7.33 1.05 -12.97
CA PRO A 39 6.20 1.97 -13.04
C PRO A 39 5.26 1.82 -11.85
N HIS A 40 4.84 2.95 -11.29
CA HIS A 40 4.00 3.00 -10.08
C HIS A 40 2.70 2.19 -10.23
N ARG A 41 2.14 2.15 -11.42
CA ARG A 41 0.94 1.34 -11.74
C ARG A 41 1.14 -0.15 -11.47
N LEU A 42 2.30 -0.71 -11.83
CA LEU A 42 2.63 -2.13 -11.55
C LEU A 42 2.69 -2.39 -10.05
N VAL A 43 3.33 -1.48 -9.31
CA VAL A 43 3.43 -1.57 -7.85
C VAL A 43 2.04 -1.51 -7.21
N THR A 44 1.20 -0.56 -7.63
CA THR A 44 -0.18 -0.42 -7.12
C THR A 44 -1.05 -1.64 -7.43
N VAL A 45 -0.88 -2.24 -8.62
CA VAL A 45 -1.62 -3.47 -8.97
C VAL A 45 -1.17 -4.64 -8.10
N LEU A 46 0.13 -4.79 -7.84
CA LEU A 46 0.66 -5.82 -6.94
C LEU A 46 0.14 -5.65 -5.50
N GLU A 47 0.18 -4.43 -4.98
CA GLU A 47 -0.33 -4.10 -3.64
C GLU A 47 -1.85 -4.37 -3.54
N GLY A 48 -2.62 -3.95 -4.54
CA GLY A 48 -4.06 -4.16 -4.58
C GLY A 48 -4.45 -5.63 -4.76
N GLU A 49 -3.73 -6.39 -5.60
CA GLU A 49 -3.94 -7.83 -5.77
C GLU A 49 -3.74 -8.56 -4.46
N SER A 50 -2.62 -8.32 -3.77
CA SER A 50 -2.31 -8.98 -2.50
C SER A 50 -3.36 -8.67 -1.44
N LEU A 51 -3.74 -7.40 -1.28
CA LEU A 51 -4.71 -6.98 -0.28
C LEU A 51 -6.06 -7.70 -0.42
N ILE A 52 -6.57 -7.81 -1.65
CA ILE A 52 -7.84 -8.50 -1.93
C ILE A 52 -7.69 -10.01 -1.78
N ASN A 53 -6.58 -10.55 -2.24
CA ASN A 53 -6.29 -11.97 -2.21
C ASN A 53 -6.14 -12.48 -0.77
N ASP A 54 -5.39 -11.77 0.07
CA ASP A 54 -5.21 -12.09 1.48
C ASP A 54 -6.54 -12.08 2.23
N ALA A 55 -7.36 -11.03 2.06
CA ALA A 55 -8.64 -10.92 2.70
C ALA A 55 -9.60 -12.05 2.29
N SER A 56 -9.69 -12.36 0.99
CA SER A 56 -10.55 -13.43 0.48
C SER A 56 -10.08 -14.82 0.90
N ALA A 57 -8.76 -15.05 0.92
CA ALA A 57 -8.17 -16.31 1.36
C ALA A 57 -8.43 -16.60 2.83
N LEU A 58 -8.34 -15.59 3.71
CA LEU A 58 -8.63 -15.75 5.13
C LEU A 58 -10.12 -16.01 5.38
N VAL A 59 -11.02 -15.41 4.61
CA VAL A 59 -12.46 -15.74 4.68
C VAL A 59 -12.71 -17.18 4.22
N LEU A 60 -12.07 -17.59 3.12
CA LEU A 60 -12.18 -18.96 2.61
C LEU A 60 -11.61 -19.99 3.61
N LEU A 61 -10.47 -19.67 4.25
CA LEU A 61 -9.90 -20.48 5.32
C LEU A 61 -10.87 -20.66 6.47
N LYS A 62 -11.48 -19.58 6.98
CA LYS A 62 -12.50 -19.68 8.05
C LYS A 62 -13.69 -20.52 7.64
N THR A 63 -14.18 -20.34 6.41
CA THR A 63 -15.28 -21.15 5.86
C THR A 63 -14.90 -22.63 5.77
N ALA A 64 -13.67 -22.93 5.34
CA ALA A 64 -13.15 -24.29 5.27
C ALA A 64 -13.00 -24.93 6.65
N ILE A 65 -12.50 -24.19 7.65
CA ILE A 65 -12.39 -24.64 9.04
C ILE A 65 -13.78 -24.95 9.62
N ALA A 66 -14.76 -24.08 9.37
CA ALA A 66 -16.14 -24.31 9.81
C ALA A 66 -16.74 -25.57 9.14
N ALA A 67 -16.38 -25.86 7.90
CA ALA A 67 -16.82 -27.06 7.18
C ALA A 67 -16.15 -28.35 7.69
N ILE A 68 -14.97 -28.29 8.33
CA ILE A 68 -14.33 -29.44 8.99
C ILE A 68 -15.21 -29.98 10.13
N GLY A 69 -15.96 -29.09 10.81
CA GLY A 69 -16.94 -29.46 11.84
C GLY A 69 -18.20 -30.17 11.34
N GLY A 70 -18.35 -30.39 10.04
CA GLY A 70 -19.41 -31.22 9.44
C GLY A 70 -20.79 -30.56 9.31
N THR A 71 -20.92 -29.24 9.48
CA THR A 71 -22.21 -28.54 9.61
C THR A 71 -22.67 -27.74 8.40
N LEU A 72 -21.86 -27.62 7.36
CA LEU A 72 -22.14 -26.68 6.24
C LEU A 72 -22.50 -27.44 4.94
N SER A 73 -23.70 -27.16 4.40
CA SER A 73 -23.99 -27.42 2.99
C SER A 73 -23.25 -26.45 2.09
N LEU A 74 -23.03 -26.80 0.81
CA LEU A 74 -22.40 -25.90 -0.18
C LEU A 74 -23.11 -24.54 -0.27
N TRP A 75 -24.43 -24.52 -0.28
CA TRP A 75 -25.22 -23.29 -0.30
C TRP A 75 -25.09 -22.49 1.01
N GLY A 76 -25.02 -23.19 2.15
CA GLY A 76 -24.71 -22.57 3.43
C GLY A 76 -23.33 -21.93 3.44
N ALA A 77 -22.31 -22.59 2.90
CA ALA A 77 -20.96 -22.04 2.77
C ALA A 77 -20.91 -20.77 1.91
N VAL A 78 -21.60 -20.75 0.76
CA VAL A 78 -21.72 -19.57 -0.10
C VAL A 78 -22.43 -18.42 0.61
N GLY A 79 -23.53 -18.72 1.32
CA GLY A 79 -24.27 -17.72 2.10
C GLY A 79 -23.42 -17.11 3.22
N HIS A 80 -22.70 -17.96 3.98
CA HIS A 80 -21.76 -17.52 5.02
C HIS A 80 -20.63 -16.67 4.46
N PHE A 81 -20.07 -17.07 3.33
CA PHE A 81 -19.03 -16.27 2.66
C PHE A 81 -19.57 -14.89 2.24
N GLY A 82 -20.74 -14.86 1.59
CA GLY A 82 -21.39 -13.61 1.18
C GLY A 82 -21.69 -12.69 2.37
N TRP A 83 -22.21 -13.25 3.48
CA TRP A 83 -22.45 -12.48 4.68
C TRP A 83 -21.15 -12.00 5.34
N ALA A 84 -20.11 -12.85 5.41
CA ALA A 84 -18.82 -12.48 5.95
C ALA A 84 -18.22 -11.26 5.22
N VAL A 85 -18.32 -11.25 3.88
CA VAL A 85 -17.87 -10.11 3.07
C VAL A 85 -18.73 -8.87 3.32
N ALA A 86 -20.07 -8.99 3.23
CA ALA A 86 -20.99 -7.87 3.40
C ALA A 86 -20.88 -7.24 4.80
N GLY A 87 -20.88 -8.07 5.85
CA GLY A 87 -20.73 -7.63 7.23
C GLY A 87 -19.37 -6.93 7.47
N GLY A 88 -18.31 -7.49 6.91
CA GLY A 88 -16.98 -6.86 6.96
C GLY A 88 -16.95 -5.48 6.28
N LEU A 89 -17.54 -5.35 5.10
CA LEU A 89 -17.64 -4.06 4.39
C LEU A 89 -18.43 -3.02 5.19
N LEU A 90 -19.57 -3.40 5.73
CA LEU A 90 -20.44 -2.49 6.48
C LEU A 90 -19.79 -2.02 7.78
N VAL A 91 -19.30 -2.95 8.59
CA VAL A 91 -18.66 -2.64 9.88
C VAL A 91 -17.37 -1.85 9.67
N GLY A 92 -16.53 -2.28 8.73
CA GLY A 92 -15.29 -1.60 8.42
C GLY A 92 -15.49 -0.18 7.89
N GLY A 93 -16.47 0.00 6.99
CA GLY A 93 -16.84 1.32 6.46
C GLY A 93 -17.38 2.24 7.56
N ALA A 94 -18.30 1.75 8.40
CA ALA A 94 -18.86 2.52 9.49
C ALA A 94 -17.80 2.94 10.52
N LEU A 95 -16.98 2.00 10.99
CA LEU A 95 -15.91 2.30 11.95
C LEU A 95 -14.80 3.17 11.36
N GLY A 96 -14.47 2.99 10.08
CA GLY A 96 -13.55 3.87 9.36
C GLY A 96 -14.04 5.31 9.34
N LEU A 97 -15.31 5.55 9.01
CA LEU A 97 -15.93 6.88 9.01
C LEU A 97 -15.99 7.48 10.42
N VAL A 98 -16.39 6.70 11.42
CA VAL A 98 -16.42 7.12 12.83
C VAL A 98 -15.02 7.50 13.30
N SER A 99 -14.02 6.67 12.98
CA SER A 99 -12.62 6.96 13.31
C SER A 99 -12.14 8.28 12.70
N VAL A 100 -12.42 8.52 11.42
CA VAL A 100 -12.10 9.79 10.76
C VAL A 100 -12.79 10.97 11.46
N TRP A 101 -14.07 10.82 11.80
CA TRP A 101 -14.85 11.85 12.48
C TRP A 101 -14.31 12.16 13.89
N VAL A 102 -14.00 11.15 14.69
CA VAL A 102 -13.42 11.32 16.04
C VAL A 102 -12.04 11.96 15.93
N ARG A 103 -11.16 11.38 15.12
CA ARG A 103 -9.76 11.81 15.03
C ARG A 103 -9.60 13.20 14.39
N SER A 104 -10.54 13.62 13.54
CA SER A 104 -10.52 14.99 13.01
C SER A 104 -10.81 16.06 14.05
N ARG A 105 -11.28 15.69 15.26
CA ARG A 105 -11.52 16.59 16.39
C ARG A 105 -10.42 16.53 17.45
N VAL A 106 -9.57 15.53 17.39
CA VAL A 106 -8.43 15.37 18.30
C VAL A 106 -7.26 16.19 17.77
N THR A 107 -6.82 17.15 18.57
CA THR A 107 -5.68 18.03 18.23
C THR A 107 -4.34 17.44 18.65
N ASP A 108 -4.33 16.49 19.57
CA ASP A 108 -3.14 15.81 20.07
C ASP A 108 -2.75 14.65 19.14
N ASP A 109 -1.54 14.74 18.57
CA ASP A 109 -1.00 13.74 17.63
C ASP A 109 -0.78 12.37 18.30
N LEU A 110 -0.46 12.34 19.60
CA LEU A 110 -0.27 11.10 20.36
C LEU A 110 -1.60 10.35 20.50
N LEU A 111 -2.64 11.07 20.95
CA LEU A 111 -4.00 10.50 21.05
C LEU A 111 -4.52 10.07 19.69
N GLY A 112 -4.27 10.85 18.63
CA GLY A 112 -4.63 10.51 17.26
C GLY A 112 -3.97 9.19 16.80
N THR A 113 -2.69 9.00 17.12
CA THR A 113 -1.95 7.77 16.82
C THR A 113 -2.45 6.59 17.66
N ALA A 114 -2.67 6.77 18.95
CA ALA A 114 -3.20 5.72 19.82
C ALA A 114 -4.57 5.23 19.35
N LEU A 115 -5.46 6.15 18.99
CA LEU A 115 -6.75 5.82 18.40
C LEU A 115 -6.59 5.02 17.10
N SER A 116 -5.58 5.34 16.26
CA SER A 116 -5.35 4.59 15.02
C SER A 116 -5.00 3.12 15.28
N PHE A 117 -4.35 2.81 16.41
CA PHE A 117 -4.03 1.43 16.80
C PHE A 117 -5.24 0.65 17.33
N ILE A 118 -6.20 1.34 17.94
CA ILE A 118 -7.42 0.72 18.48
C ILE A 118 -8.39 0.33 17.37
N VAL A 119 -8.49 1.13 16.32
CA VAL A 119 -9.47 0.94 15.23
C VAL A 119 -9.44 -0.45 14.59
N PRO A 120 -8.29 -1.05 14.23
CA PRO A 120 -8.25 -2.39 13.66
C PRO A 120 -8.86 -3.45 14.57
N PHE A 121 -8.62 -3.36 15.87
CA PHE A 121 -9.17 -4.31 16.85
C PHE A 121 -10.68 -4.15 16.99
N LEU A 122 -11.18 -2.92 17.05
CA LEU A 122 -12.64 -2.67 17.09
C LEU A 122 -13.32 -3.12 15.81
N ALA A 123 -12.70 -2.88 14.64
CA ALA A 123 -13.23 -3.31 13.37
C ALA A 123 -13.28 -4.84 13.26
N TYR A 124 -12.20 -5.50 13.69
CA TYR A 124 -12.12 -6.95 13.71
C TYR A 124 -13.19 -7.56 14.63
N LEU A 125 -13.19 -7.17 15.90
CA LEU A 125 -14.10 -7.71 16.90
C LEU A 125 -15.58 -7.40 16.57
N GLY A 126 -15.87 -6.17 16.14
CA GLY A 126 -17.22 -5.77 15.79
C GLY A 126 -17.79 -6.56 14.60
N ALA A 127 -16.98 -6.82 13.58
CA ALA A 127 -17.40 -7.64 12.45
C ALA A 127 -17.58 -9.11 12.83
N GLU A 128 -16.65 -9.69 13.58
CA GLU A 128 -16.75 -11.10 14.04
C GLU A 128 -17.98 -11.34 14.90
N GLN A 129 -18.34 -10.42 15.80
CA GLN A 129 -19.56 -10.54 16.62
C GLN A 129 -20.85 -10.55 15.79
N LEU A 130 -20.83 -9.88 14.63
CA LEU A 130 -21.96 -9.85 13.69
C LEU A 130 -21.92 -11.00 12.66
N GLY A 131 -20.97 -11.92 12.78
CA GLY A 131 -20.76 -13.01 11.82
C GLY A 131 -20.14 -12.53 10.50
N GLY A 132 -19.63 -11.30 10.45
CA GLY A 132 -18.87 -10.74 9.33
C GLY A 132 -17.39 -11.13 9.41
N SER A 133 -16.62 -10.80 8.35
CA SER A 133 -15.17 -10.99 8.35
C SER A 133 -14.46 -9.83 9.03
N GLY A 134 -13.82 -10.07 10.17
CA GLY A 134 -13.00 -9.09 10.86
C GLY A 134 -11.84 -8.57 10.01
N VAL A 135 -11.22 -9.43 9.18
CA VAL A 135 -10.12 -9.04 8.30
C VAL A 135 -10.58 -8.05 7.23
N ILE A 136 -11.71 -8.34 6.57
CA ILE A 136 -12.29 -7.41 5.58
C ILE A 136 -12.65 -6.09 6.26
N ALA A 137 -13.22 -6.13 7.45
CA ALA A 137 -13.56 -4.93 8.19
C ALA A 137 -12.34 -4.04 8.49
N VAL A 138 -11.22 -4.65 8.90
CA VAL A 138 -9.96 -3.91 9.15
C VAL A 138 -9.43 -3.27 7.85
N VAL A 139 -9.41 -4.02 6.75
CA VAL A 139 -8.96 -3.51 5.45
C VAL A 139 -9.82 -2.34 4.98
N VAL A 140 -11.15 -2.47 5.06
CA VAL A 140 -12.09 -1.42 4.63
C VAL A 140 -12.00 -0.19 5.52
N ALA A 141 -11.85 -0.37 6.84
CA ALA A 141 -11.61 0.74 7.76
C ALA A 141 -10.31 1.48 7.41
N GLY A 142 -9.22 0.75 7.17
CA GLY A 142 -7.94 1.31 6.77
C GLY A 142 -8.01 2.08 5.45
N LEU A 143 -8.66 1.53 4.43
CA LEU A 143 -8.87 2.20 3.14
C LEU A 143 -9.72 3.47 3.29
N THR A 144 -10.77 3.42 4.10
CA THR A 144 -11.65 4.56 4.37
C THR A 144 -10.89 5.70 5.06
N ILE A 145 -10.09 5.37 6.08
CA ILE A 145 -9.24 6.32 6.81
C ILE A 145 -8.18 6.90 5.85
N GLY A 146 -7.47 6.05 5.12
CA GLY A 146 -6.43 6.45 4.18
C GLY A 146 -6.96 7.42 3.11
N HIS A 147 -8.13 7.13 2.52
CA HIS A 147 -8.76 7.99 1.53
C HIS A 147 -9.14 9.38 2.08
N GLN A 148 -9.57 9.45 3.33
CA GLN A 148 -10.00 10.70 3.94
C GLN A 148 -8.90 11.46 4.68
N SER A 149 -7.76 10.80 4.97
CA SER A 149 -6.66 11.35 5.77
C SER A 149 -6.10 12.65 5.18
N ALA A 150 -5.97 12.74 3.85
CA ALA A 150 -5.45 13.92 3.17
C ALA A 150 -6.31 15.17 3.39
N ARG A 151 -7.63 14.99 3.59
CA ARG A 151 -8.60 16.11 3.74
C ARG A 151 -8.91 16.46 5.20
N ARG A 152 -8.77 15.50 6.11
CA ARG A 152 -9.28 15.62 7.48
C ARG A 152 -8.19 15.71 8.55
N PHE A 153 -7.00 15.18 8.28
CA PHE A 153 -5.91 15.14 9.27
C PHE A 153 -4.83 16.18 8.96
N THR A 154 -4.17 16.67 10.01
CA THR A 154 -3.05 17.58 9.86
C THR A 154 -1.84 16.87 9.23
N ALA A 155 -0.95 17.63 8.61
CA ALA A 155 0.28 17.07 8.01
C ALA A 155 1.15 16.36 9.06
N ARG A 156 1.23 16.92 10.27
CA ARG A 156 1.99 16.40 11.40
C ARG A 156 1.43 15.05 11.86
N SER A 157 0.10 14.97 12.05
CA SER A 157 -0.57 13.73 12.43
C SER A 157 -0.36 12.61 11.39
N ARG A 158 -0.49 12.92 10.10
CA ARG A 158 -0.23 11.95 9.02
C ARG A 158 1.20 11.44 9.00
N LEU A 159 2.17 12.32 9.28
CA LEU A 159 3.58 11.94 9.31
C LEU A 159 3.89 11.02 10.50
N SER A 160 3.46 11.42 11.69
CA SER A 160 3.63 10.65 12.93
C SER A 160 3.00 9.25 12.78
N GLU A 161 1.76 9.19 12.30
CA GLU A 161 1.06 7.93 12.05
C GLU A 161 1.81 7.03 11.07
N ARG A 162 2.27 7.58 9.93
CA ARG A 162 3.01 6.82 8.93
C ARG A 162 4.29 6.20 9.49
N MET A 163 5.04 6.95 10.30
CA MET A 163 6.26 6.45 10.92
C MET A 163 5.97 5.35 11.94
N ASN A 164 4.98 5.56 12.80
CA ASN A 164 4.60 4.59 13.82
C ASN A 164 4.08 3.29 13.20
N TRP A 165 3.19 3.37 12.21
CA TRP A 165 2.69 2.18 11.50
C TRP A 165 3.78 1.44 10.75
N ARG A 166 4.75 2.16 10.14
CA ARG A 166 5.90 1.51 9.49
C ARG A 166 6.75 0.71 10.48
N THR A 167 6.97 1.26 11.69
CA THR A 167 7.71 0.56 12.74
C THR A 167 6.96 -0.69 13.21
N ILE A 168 5.65 -0.57 13.47
CA ILE A 168 4.82 -1.71 13.90
C ILE A 168 4.76 -2.77 12.80
N GLN A 169 4.57 -2.38 11.54
CA GLN A 169 4.58 -3.30 10.40
C GLN A 169 5.89 -4.08 10.36
N PHE A 170 7.03 -3.39 10.46
CA PHE A 170 8.34 -4.03 10.49
C PHE A 170 8.48 -5.03 11.64
N MET A 171 8.03 -4.67 12.84
CA MET A 171 8.08 -5.56 14.01
C MET A 171 7.18 -6.78 13.84
N LEU A 172 5.95 -6.60 13.34
CA LEU A 172 5.00 -7.68 13.14
C LEU A 172 5.47 -8.65 12.05
N GLU A 173 5.90 -8.13 10.90
CA GLU A 173 6.41 -8.96 9.79
C GLU A 173 7.61 -9.81 10.23
N ASN A 174 8.63 -9.18 10.83
CA ASN A 174 9.81 -9.90 11.28
C ASN A 174 9.51 -10.81 12.48
N GLY A 175 8.59 -10.41 13.37
CA GLY A 175 8.14 -11.23 14.50
C GLY A 175 7.48 -12.53 14.05
N VAL A 176 6.63 -12.49 13.01
CA VAL A 176 6.02 -13.71 12.47
C VAL A 176 7.06 -14.62 11.80
N PHE A 177 8.04 -14.06 11.07
CA PHE A 177 9.13 -14.87 10.51
C PHE A 177 9.99 -15.53 11.61
N LEU A 178 10.26 -14.81 12.71
CA LEU A 178 10.97 -15.36 13.86
C LEU A 178 10.18 -16.51 14.52
N LEU A 179 8.88 -16.30 14.76
CA LEU A 179 7.99 -17.33 15.29
C LEU A 179 7.91 -18.56 14.38
N MET A 180 7.86 -18.35 13.07
CA MET A 180 7.90 -19.42 12.09
C MET A 180 9.19 -20.24 12.20
N GLY A 181 10.34 -19.57 12.25
CA GLY A 181 11.64 -20.27 12.41
C GLY A 181 11.69 -21.09 13.69
N TYR A 182 11.17 -20.55 14.78
CA TYR A 182 11.09 -21.26 16.06
C TYR A 182 10.15 -22.48 16.00
N GLN A 183 8.96 -22.32 15.41
CA GLN A 183 7.97 -23.40 15.31
C GLN A 183 8.35 -24.48 14.28
N LEU A 184 9.15 -24.13 13.27
CA LEU A 184 9.58 -25.06 12.23
C LEU A 184 10.23 -26.31 12.82
N HIS A 185 11.10 -26.15 13.82
CA HIS A 185 11.74 -27.26 14.51
C HIS A 185 10.71 -28.20 15.16
N ILE A 186 9.64 -27.66 15.77
CA ILE A 186 8.60 -28.46 16.43
C ILE A 186 7.85 -29.32 15.41
N HIS A 187 7.45 -28.73 14.26
CA HIS A 187 6.75 -29.47 13.23
C HIS A 187 7.63 -30.48 12.49
N LEU A 188 8.90 -30.17 12.27
CA LEU A 188 9.88 -31.11 11.74
C LEU A 188 10.04 -32.32 12.68
N ALA A 189 10.23 -32.08 13.98
CA ALA A 189 10.36 -33.14 14.96
C ALA A 189 9.10 -34.01 15.06
N ALA A 190 7.91 -33.41 15.01
CA ALA A 190 6.64 -34.12 15.01
C ALA A 190 6.50 -35.05 13.79
N VAL A 191 6.74 -34.54 12.58
CA VAL A 191 6.66 -35.35 11.35
C VAL A 191 7.67 -36.52 11.38
N VAL A 192 8.89 -36.27 11.85
CA VAL A 192 9.89 -37.33 11.97
C VAL A 192 9.53 -38.36 13.06
N ALA A 193 8.92 -37.93 14.15
CA ALA A 193 8.47 -38.81 15.22
C ALA A 193 7.31 -39.73 14.75
N ASP A 194 6.35 -39.16 13.98
CA ASP A 194 5.15 -39.88 13.56
C ASP A 194 5.38 -40.79 12.35
N TYR A 195 6.22 -40.35 11.38
CA TYR A 195 6.38 -41.02 10.07
C TYR A 195 7.84 -41.30 9.68
N GLY A 196 8.79 -41.02 10.55
CA GLY A 196 10.21 -41.18 10.26
C GLY A 196 10.73 -40.18 9.21
N THR A 197 11.98 -40.44 8.78
CA THR A 197 12.62 -39.61 7.75
C THR A 197 11.98 -39.72 6.37
N GLU A 198 11.33 -40.86 6.05
CA GLU A 198 10.61 -41.05 4.78
C GLU A 198 9.37 -40.14 4.72
N GLY A 199 8.62 -40.03 5.82
CA GLY A 199 7.49 -39.12 5.91
C GLY A 199 7.89 -37.65 5.75
N LEU A 200 9.06 -37.27 6.26
CA LEU A 200 9.59 -35.94 6.05
C LEU A 200 9.91 -35.66 4.57
N TRP A 201 10.61 -36.58 3.88
CA TRP A 201 10.91 -36.42 2.45
C TRP A 201 9.65 -36.38 1.59
N TRP A 202 8.64 -37.19 1.95
CA TRP A 202 7.35 -37.15 1.29
C TRP A 202 6.65 -35.80 1.46
N THR A 203 6.63 -35.24 2.70
CA THR A 203 6.02 -33.94 3.01
C THR A 203 6.74 -32.81 2.24
N LEU A 204 8.06 -32.83 2.20
CA LEU A 204 8.86 -31.88 1.42
C LEU A 204 8.57 -32.01 -0.09
N GLY A 205 8.47 -33.24 -0.61
CA GLY A 205 8.08 -33.51 -2.00
C GLY A 205 6.71 -32.98 -2.36
N VAL A 206 5.73 -33.16 -1.49
CA VAL A 206 4.37 -32.57 -1.65
C VAL A 206 4.44 -31.05 -1.62
N GLY A 207 5.22 -30.45 -0.72
CA GLY A 207 5.44 -29.01 -0.68
C GLY A 207 6.00 -28.46 -2.00
N LEU A 208 7.04 -29.10 -2.54
CA LEU A 208 7.62 -28.73 -3.83
C LEU A 208 6.63 -28.90 -5.00
N LEU A 209 5.86 -29.99 -4.99
CA LEU A 209 4.79 -30.19 -5.96
C LEU A 209 3.73 -29.07 -5.89
N MET A 210 3.37 -28.66 -4.68
CA MET A 210 2.44 -27.51 -4.50
C MET A 210 3.03 -26.23 -5.08
N VAL A 211 4.32 -25.95 -4.90
CA VAL A 211 5.00 -24.82 -5.55
C VAL A 211 4.83 -24.88 -7.08
N GLY A 212 5.07 -26.04 -7.68
CA GLY A 212 4.89 -26.25 -9.12
C GLY A 212 3.46 -25.97 -9.57
N VAL A 213 2.47 -26.51 -8.87
CA VAL A 213 1.04 -26.28 -9.16
C VAL A 213 0.68 -24.80 -9.03
N LEU A 214 1.17 -24.13 -8.01
CA LEU A 214 0.91 -22.69 -7.81
C LEU A 214 1.52 -21.84 -8.91
N LEU A 215 2.73 -22.17 -9.38
CA LEU A 215 3.35 -21.45 -10.49
C LEU A 215 2.55 -21.64 -11.79
N VAL A 216 2.13 -22.87 -12.08
CA VAL A 216 1.28 -23.15 -13.25
C VAL A 216 -0.07 -22.43 -13.15
N ALA A 217 -0.73 -22.53 -12.00
CA ALA A 217 -2.00 -21.84 -11.76
C ALA A 217 -1.85 -20.31 -11.90
N ARG A 218 -0.74 -19.76 -11.42
CA ARG A 218 -0.43 -18.32 -11.54
C ARG A 218 -0.33 -17.90 -13.01
N VAL A 219 0.45 -18.62 -13.81
CA VAL A 219 0.58 -18.33 -15.26
C VAL A 219 -0.78 -18.48 -15.94
N ALA A 220 -1.52 -19.56 -15.64
CA ALA A 220 -2.83 -19.82 -16.22
C ALA A 220 -3.87 -18.73 -15.89
N PHE A 221 -3.75 -18.08 -14.72
CA PHE A 221 -4.62 -16.97 -14.33
C PHE A 221 -4.16 -15.63 -14.90
N VAL A 222 -2.87 -15.32 -14.81
CA VAL A 222 -2.32 -14.02 -15.22
C VAL A 222 -2.40 -13.83 -16.74
N ALA A 223 -2.17 -14.88 -17.53
CA ALA A 223 -2.20 -14.78 -18.98
C ALA A 223 -3.57 -14.33 -19.56
N PRO A 224 -4.73 -14.94 -19.21
CA PRO A 224 -6.03 -14.46 -19.67
C PRO A 224 -6.42 -13.11 -19.06
N MET A 225 -6.05 -12.86 -17.80
CA MET A 225 -6.29 -11.56 -17.14
C MET A 225 -5.62 -10.42 -17.92
N LEU A 226 -4.36 -10.61 -18.35
CA LEU A 226 -3.65 -9.65 -19.20
C LEU A 226 -4.30 -9.45 -20.55
N GLY A 227 -4.75 -10.54 -21.19
CA GLY A 227 -5.52 -10.45 -22.41
C GLY A 227 -6.77 -9.60 -22.24
N TRP A 228 -7.52 -9.83 -21.17
CA TRP A 228 -8.70 -9.06 -20.84
C TRP A 228 -8.40 -7.59 -20.53
N MET A 229 -7.35 -7.31 -19.73
CA MET A 229 -6.92 -5.94 -19.43
C MET A 229 -6.54 -5.18 -20.70
N ARG A 230 -5.77 -5.81 -21.61
CA ARG A 230 -5.42 -5.20 -22.91
C ARG A 230 -6.65 -4.86 -23.76
N LEU A 231 -7.61 -5.78 -23.82
CA LEU A 231 -8.86 -5.55 -24.55
C LEU A 231 -9.67 -4.41 -23.91
N ARG A 232 -9.70 -4.36 -22.58
CA ARG A 232 -10.36 -3.29 -21.83
C ARG A 232 -9.68 -1.94 -22.04
N ASP A 233 -8.35 -1.90 -21.97
CA ASP A 233 -7.57 -0.66 -22.16
C ASP A 233 -7.75 -0.14 -23.59
N ARG A 234 -7.69 -0.99 -24.62
CA ARG A 234 -8.00 -0.62 -26.01
C ARG A 234 -9.41 -0.04 -26.16
N ARG A 235 -10.41 -0.71 -25.62
CA ARG A 235 -11.81 -0.21 -25.66
C ARG A 235 -11.97 1.08 -24.87
N SER A 236 -11.23 1.27 -23.79
CA SER A 236 -11.27 2.50 -23.01
C SER A 236 -10.61 3.66 -23.75
N LEU A 237 -9.48 3.41 -24.44
CA LEU A 237 -8.81 4.37 -25.31
C LEU A 237 -9.74 4.80 -26.44
N GLU A 238 -10.32 3.88 -27.21
CA GLU A 238 -11.24 4.18 -28.31
C GLU A 238 -12.48 4.98 -27.85
N ARG A 239 -13.07 4.58 -26.70
CA ARG A 239 -14.22 5.32 -26.13
C ARG A 239 -13.84 6.71 -25.67
N GLY A 240 -12.68 6.86 -25.04
CA GLY A 240 -12.18 8.13 -24.57
C GLY A 240 -11.88 9.08 -25.72
N GLU A 241 -11.22 8.60 -26.77
CA GLU A 241 -10.93 9.38 -27.99
C GLU A 241 -12.22 9.83 -28.69
N ARG A 242 -13.23 8.95 -28.79
CA ARG A 242 -14.57 9.32 -29.35
C ARG A 242 -15.28 10.37 -28.48
N LEU A 243 -15.12 10.33 -27.15
CA LEU A 243 -15.70 11.31 -26.24
C LEU A 243 -14.99 12.67 -26.37
N LEU A 244 -13.67 12.67 -26.46
CA LEU A 244 -12.88 13.90 -26.65
C LEU A 244 -13.17 14.52 -28.02
N ALA A 245 -13.29 13.72 -29.08
CA ALA A 245 -13.65 14.19 -30.41
C ALA A 245 -15.06 14.85 -30.46
N LYS A 246 -15.95 14.49 -29.54
CA LYS A 246 -17.29 15.10 -29.40
C LYS A 246 -17.33 16.23 -28.36
N GLY A 247 -16.18 16.61 -27.82
CA GLY A 247 -16.07 17.55 -26.71
C GLY A 247 -16.69 18.92 -27.01
N ASP A 248 -16.47 19.45 -28.21
CA ASP A 248 -16.98 20.76 -28.60
C ASP A 248 -18.52 20.75 -28.74
N ALA A 249 -19.07 19.72 -29.35
CA ALA A 249 -20.53 19.53 -29.41
C ALA A 249 -21.17 19.33 -28.02
N TRP A 250 -20.41 18.79 -27.08
CA TRP A 250 -20.87 18.67 -25.68
C TRP A 250 -20.80 20.01 -24.94
N ARG A 251 -19.82 20.86 -25.21
CA ARG A 251 -19.72 22.21 -24.66
C ARG A 251 -20.86 23.09 -25.12
N GLU A 252 -21.20 23.04 -26.41
CA GLU A 252 -22.33 23.78 -27.00
C GLU A 252 -23.64 23.40 -26.32
N ARG A 253 -23.97 22.11 -26.24
CA ARG A 253 -25.18 21.62 -25.56
C ARG A 253 -25.20 21.91 -24.05
N ALA A 254 -24.04 21.92 -23.40
CA ALA A 254 -23.95 22.24 -21.99
C ALA A 254 -24.27 23.70 -21.67
N GLY A 255 -24.17 24.60 -22.63
CA GLY A 255 -24.64 25.97 -22.52
C GLY A 255 -26.15 26.06 -22.23
N GLU A 256 -26.91 25.09 -22.74
CA GLU A 256 -28.37 24.99 -22.51
C GLU A 256 -28.72 24.54 -21.08
N TRP A 257 -27.74 23.92 -20.33
CA TRP A 257 -27.95 23.41 -18.96
C TRP A 257 -27.68 24.45 -17.87
N GLY A 258 -27.47 25.71 -18.26
CA GLY A 258 -27.22 26.83 -17.37
C GLY A 258 -25.72 27.16 -17.18
N PRO A 259 -25.41 28.24 -16.46
CA PRO A 259 -24.05 28.84 -16.41
C PRO A 259 -22.95 27.93 -15.86
N ARG A 260 -23.31 26.85 -15.18
CA ARG A 260 -22.36 25.83 -14.66
C ARG A 260 -22.18 24.63 -15.59
N GLY A 261 -22.94 24.52 -16.66
CA GLY A 261 -22.91 23.41 -17.60
C GLY A 261 -21.57 23.25 -18.31
N PRO A 262 -21.05 24.27 -18.99
CA PRO A 262 -19.77 24.20 -19.70
C PRO A 262 -18.58 23.83 -18.78
N ALA A 263 -18.52 24.44 -17.59
CA ALA A 263 -17.45 24.14 -16.61
C ALA A 263 -17.48 22.69 -16.10
N ARG A 264 -18.66 22.07 -16.02
CA ARG A 264 -18.78 20.63 -15.71
C ARG A 264 -18.27 19.76 -16.85
N VAL A 265 -18.63 20.07 -18.06
CA VAL A 265 -18.18 19.33 -19.26
C VAL A 265 -16.67 19.44 -19.40
N ASP A 266 -16.10 20.63 -19.25
CA ASP A 266 -14.65 20.83 -19.30
C ASP A 266 -13.88 20.04 -18.23
N ARG A 267 -14.45 19.95 -17.03
CA ARG A 267 -13.85 19.12 -15.97
C ARG A 267 -13.87 17.63 -16.34
N VAL A 268 -14.96 17.16 -16.93
CA VAL A 268 -15.08 15.76 -17.38
C VAL A 268 -14.12 15.48 -18.54
N LEU A 269 -14.03 16.38 -19.51
CA LEU A 269 -13.15 16.24 -20.66
C LEU A 269 -11.66 16.27 -20.24
N ARG A 270 -11.27 17.19 -19.36
CA ARG A 270 -9.92 17.24 -18.80
C ARG A 270 -9.57 15.96 -18.05
N ARG A 271 -10.47 15.48 -17.19
CA ARG A 271 -10.27 14.22 -16.46
C ARG A 271 -10.13 13.04 -17.42
N ARG A 272 -10.95 12.96 -18.46
CA ARG A 272 -10.86 11.90 -19.48
C ARG A 272 -9.61 12.00 -20.34
N GLY A 273 -9.17 13.21 -20.65
CA GLY A 273 -7.89 13.42 -21.34
C GLY A 273 -6.72 12.90 -20.52
N ALA A 274 -6.66 13.26 -19.24
CA ALA A 274 -5.65 12.76 -18.31
C ALA A 274 -5.71 11.22 -18.14
N ASP A 275 -6.90 10.63 -18.00
CA ASP A 275 -7.09 9.17 -17.94
C ASP A 275 -6.54 8.48 -19.21
N LEU A 276 -6.75 9.07 -20.40
CA LEU A 276 -6.26 8.51 -21.66
C LEU A 276 -4.74 8.60 -21.79
N GLU A 277 -4.19 9.72 -21.39
CA GLU A 277 -2.74 9.93 -21.43
C GLU A 277 -2.03 9.00 -20.45
N PHE A 278 -2.59 8.82 -19.26
CA PHE A 278 -2.14 7.84 -18.28
C PHE A 278 -2.18 6.41 -18.85
N LEU A 279 -3.28 6.00 -19.50
CA LEU A 279 -3.39 4.67 -20.13
C LEU A 279 -2.40 4.48 -21.28
N ARG A 280 -2.06 5.53 -22.01
CA ARG A 280 -1.07 5.49 -23.10
C ARG A 280 0.36 5.36 -22.56
N ARG A 281 0.71 6.12 -21.51
CA ARG A 281 2.04 6.13 -20.91
C ARG A 281 2.31 4.92 -20.04
N GLU A 282 1.33 4.51 -19.23
CA GLU A 282 1.47 3.44 -18.25
C GLU A 282 0.71 2.15 -18.59
N GLY A 283 0.42 1.92 -19.85
CA GLY A 283 -0.26 0.68 -20.30
C GLY A 283 0.51 -0.57 -19.87
N LEU A 284 -0.16 -1.48 -19.14
CA LEU A 284 0.39 -2.77 -18.74
C LEU A 284 0.55 -3.66 -19.98
N GLY A 285 1.72 -3.60 -20.62
CA GLY A 285 2.08 -4.49 -21.72
C GLY A 285 2.27 -5.94 -21.23
N TRP A 286 2.56 -6.86 -22.17
CA TRP A 286 2.88 -8.25 -21.82
C TRP A 286 4.07 -8.37 -20.85
N ARG A 287 5.03 -7.42 -20.93
CA ARG A 287 6.19 -7.33 -20.03
C ARG A 287 5.76 -7.07 -18.58
N GLY A 288 4.85 -6.12 -18.35
CA GLY A 288 4.27 -5.87 -17.04
C GLY A 288 3.56 -7.09 -16.47
N GLY A 289 2.87 -7.84 -17.34
CA GLY A 289 2.24 -9.07 -16.96
C GLY A 289 3.17 -10.21 -16.62
N ALA A 290 4.29 -10.32 -17.31
CA ALA A 290 5.31 -11.30 -16.96
C ALA A 290 5.90 -10.99 -15.56
N VAL A 291 6.06 -9.70 -15.22
CA VAL A 291 6.45 -9.28 -13.85
C VAL A 291 5.37 -9.64 -12.84
N LEU A 292 4.09 -9.36 -13.13
CA LEU A 292 2.98 -9.77 -12.26
C LEU A 292 2.95 -11.27 -12.04
N ALA A 293 3.18 -12.07 -13.08
CA ALA A 293 3.25 -13.54 -12.98
C ALA A 293 4.43 -13.99 -12.10
N SER A 294 5.60 -13.38 -12.27
CA SER A 294 6.81 -13.75 -11.50
C SER A 294 6.80 -13.24 -10.05
N ALA A 295 5.99 -12.22 -9.75
CA ALA A 295 5.85 -11.65 -8.40
C ALA A 295 5.02 -12.49 -7.43
N GLY A 296 4.69 -13.74 -7.77
CA GLY A 296 3.85 -14.64 -6.99
C GLY A 296 4.54 -15.26 -5.76
N MET A 297 5.21 -14.45 -4.94
CA MET A 297 5.82 -14.87 -3.68
C MET A 297 4.74 -15.08 -2.60
N ARG A 298 4.96 -16.03 -1.69
CA ARG A 298 4.14 -16.24 -0.50
C ARG A 298 4.90 -15.71 0.70
N GLY A 299 4.17 -15.14 1.66
CA GLY A 299 4.82 -14.44 2.77
C GLY A 299 4.28 -14.82 4.13
N VAL A 300 4.39 -13.86 5.02
CA VAL A 300 4.06 -13.97 6.44
C VAL A 300 2.62 -14.42 6.66
N VAL A 301 1.67 -13.93 5.87
CA VAL A 301 0.23 -14.25 6.00
C VAL A 301 -0.01 -15.74 5.80
N THR A 302 0.65 -16.37 4.82
CA THR A 302 0.55 -17.83 4.58
C THR A 302 0.92 -18.61 5.82
N VAL A 303 2.05 -18.27 6.44
CA VAL A 303 2.56 -19.01 7.60
C VAL A 303 1.73 -18.74 8.87
N ALA A 304 1.31 -17.51 9.07
CA ALA A 304 0.44 -17.17 10.19
C ALA A 304 -0.94 -17.84 10.06
N ALA A 305 -1.52 -17.82 8.86
CA ALA A 305 -2.85 -18.39 8.61
C ALA A 305 -2.90 -19.91 8.77
N VAL A 306 -1.86 -20.65 8.39
CA VAL A 306 -1.85 -22.11 8.53
C VAL A 306 -1.91 -22.55 10.00
N GLN A 307 -1.42 -21.73 10.93
CA GLN A 307 -1.46 -22.03 12.36
C GLN A 307 -2.92 -22.04 12.91
N ALA A 308 -3.86 -21.39 12.22
CA ALA A 308 -5.27 -21.37 12.58
C ALA A 308 -5.98 -22.72 12.34
N LEU A 309 -5.33 -23.70 11.69
CA LEU A 309 -5.87 -25.04 11.52
C LEU A 309 -6.12 -25.69 12.89
N PRO A 310 -7.34 -26.21 13.14
CA PRO A 310 -7.66 -26.90 14.40
C PRO A 310 -6.73 -28.09 14.66
N ALA A 311 -6.48 -28.36 15.94
CA ALA A 311 -5.66 -29.51 16.35
C ALA A 311 -6.28 -30.87 15.95
N SER A 312 -7.60 -30.90 15.70
CA SER A 312 -8.33 -32.08 15.27
C SER A 312 -8.15 -32.46 13.80
N VAL A 313 -7.46 -31.60 13.01
CA VAL A 313 -7.23 -31.87 11.59
C VAL A 313 -6.17 -32.96 11.44
N PRO A 314 -6.46 -34.05 10.71
CA PRO A 314 -5.44 -35.05 10.38
C PRO A 314 -4.24 -34.41 9.65
N TYR A 315 -3.06 -34.91 9.90
CA TYR A 315 -1.82 -34.44 9.25
C TYR A 315 -1.52 -32.94 9.46
N ARG A 316 -1.98 -32.36 10.60
CA ARG A 316 -1.83 -30.91 10.85
C ARG A 316 -0.38 -30.45 10.78
N SER A 317 0.58 -31.20 11.34
CA SER A 317 2.00 -30.86 11.32
C SER A 317 2.58 -30.86 9.90
N GLU A 318 2.19 -31.85 9.09
CA GLU A 318 2.57 -31.96 7.68
C GLU A 318 1.99 -30.81 6.85
N LEU A 319 0.70 -30.46 7.07
CA LEU A 319 0.08 -29.34 6.38
C LEU A 319 0.76 -28.02 6.71
N ILE A 320 1.14 -27.80 7.95
CA ILE A 320 1.92 -26.62 8.37
C ILE A 320 3.30 -26.65 7.70
N LEU A 321 3.99 -27.77 7.71
CA LEU A 321 5.29 -27.93 7.07
C LEU A 321 5.21 -27.69 5.56
N ILE A 322 4.20 -28.24 4.88
CA ILE A 322 3.93 -27.97 3.45
C ILE A 322 3.77 -26.48 3.20
N ALA A 323 2.96 -25.77 4.00
CA ALA A 323 2.76 -24.33 3.85
C ALA A 323 4.05 -23.53 4.06
N VAL A 324 4.86 -23.91 5.04
CA VAL A 324 6.18 -23.32 5.32
C VAL A 324 7.14 -23.55 4.14
N VAL A 325 7.21 -24.76 3.61
CA VAL A 325 8.03 -25.09 2.43
C VAL A 325 7.60 -24.25 1.25
N VAL A 326 6.28 -24.17 0.97
CA VAL A 326 5.75 -23.34 -0.10
C VAL A 326 6.14 -21.87 0.08
N ALA A 327 5.99 -21.32 1.30
CA ALA A 327 6.35 -19.94 1.58
C ALA A 327 7.86 -19.69 1.35
N ILE A 328 8.73 -20.50 1.94
CA ILE A 328 10.19 -20.34 1.81
C ILE A 328 10.63 -20.48 0.35
N VAL A 329 10.19 -21.53 -0.33
CA VAL A 329 10.64 -21.80 -1.71
C VAL A 329 10.11 -20.72 -2.67
N THR A 330 8.86 -20.30 -2.55
CA THR A 330 8.30 -19.24 -3.42
C THR A 330 8.91 -17.87 -3.13
N LEU A 331 9.23 -17.57 -1.87
CA LEU A 331 9.92 -16.34 -1.48
C LEU A 331 11.35 -16.32 -2.04
N ALA A 332 12.10 -17.42 -1.90
CA ALA A 332 13.44 -17.55 -2.44
C ALA A 332 13.46 -17.48 -3.98
N LEU A 333 12.58 -18.25 -4.63
CA LEU A 333 12.45 -18.23 -6.10
C LEU A 333 12.07 -16.83 -6.59
N GLY A 334 11.05 -16.21 -6.01
CA GLY A 334 10.61 -14.88 -6.41
C GLY A 334 11.67 -13.81 -6.15
N GLY A 335 12.31 -13.85 -4.98
CA GLY A 335 13.41 -12.92 -4.63
C GLY A 335 14.60 -13.00 -5.59
N LEU A 336 14.96 -14.21 -6.04
CA LEU A 336 16.04 -14.42 -6.98
C LEU A 336 15.64 -14.15 -8.44
N THR A 337 14.45 -14.61 -8.83
CA THR A 337 14.03 -14.57 -10.26
C THR A 337 13.43 -13.23 -10.66
N LEU A 338 12.70 -12.54 -9.77
CA LEU A 338 12.02 -11.28 -10.10
C LEU A 338 12.99 -10.19 -10.61
N PRO A 339 14.15 -9.93 -9.98
CA PRO A 339 15.13 -8.98 -10.50
C PRO A 339 15.68 -9.39 -11.89
N LEU A 340 15.87 -10.69 -12.11
CA LEU A 340 16.34 -11.21 -13.40
C LEU A 340 15.29 -11.04 -14.49
N VAL A 341 14.02 -11.35 -14.18
CA VAL A 341 12.88 -11.15 -15.09
C VAL A 341 12.73 -9.67 -15.46
N ILE A 342 12.78 -8.77 -14.49
CA ILE A 342 12.66 -7.32 -14.73
C ILE A 342 13.78 -6.84 -15.66
N ARG A 343 15.02 -7.24 -15.41
CA ARG A 343 16.17 -6.88 -16.25
C ARG A 343 16.08 -7.50 -17.65
N ALA A 344 15.72 -8.79 -17.75
CA ALA A 344 15.61 -9.49 -19.03
C ALA A 344 14.49 -8.93 -19.92
N LEU A 345 13.40 -8.46 -19.32
CA LEU A 345 12.29 -7.84 -20.05
C LEU A 345 12.60 -6.40 -20.51
N GLY A 346 13.72 -5.83 -20.05
CA GLY A 346 14.11 -4.45 -20.41
C GLY A 346 13.01 -3.44 -20.04
N LEU A 347 12.34 -3.66 -18.88
CA LEU A 347 11.41 -2.68 -18.35
C LEU A 347 12.23 -1.46 -17.93
N GLN A 348 12.04 -0.37 -18.64
CA GLN A 348 12.66 0.88 -18.28
C GLN A 348 12.07 1.37 -16.95
N PRO A 349 12.89 1.94 -16.07
CA PRO A 349 12.39 2.72 -14.95
C PRO A 349 11.37 3.74 -15.45
N ALA A 350 10.42 4.11 -14.61
CA ALA A 350 9.50 5.20 -14.95
C ALA A 350 10.31 6.36 -15.48
N ASP A 351 9.93 6.88 -16.65
CA ASP A 351 10.69 7.93 -17.33
C ASP A 351 10.86 9.14 -16.41
N ALA A 352 12.06 9.28 -15.86
CA ALA A 352 12.37 10.32 -14.90
C ALA A 352 12.16 11.73 -15.50
N ALA A 353 12.38 11.87 -16.82
CA ALA A 353 12.13 13.12 -17.51
C ALA A 353 10.64 13.42 -17.65
N ALA A 354 9.82 12.42 -17.97
CA ALA A 354 8.37 12.57 -18.03
C ALA A 354 7.78 12.90 -16.65
N LEU A 355 8.25 12.24 -15.60
CA LEU A 355 7.84 12.54 -14.22
C LEU A 355 8.31 13.94 -13.78
N ALA A 356 9.48 14.39 -14.20
CA ALA A 356 9.96 15.74 -13.90
C ALA A 356 9.09 16.80 -14.60
N THR A 357 8.69 16.56 -15.84
CA THR A 357 7.78 17.45 -16.59
C THR A 357 6.42 17.53 -15.92
N GLU A 358 5.81 16.40 -15.58
CA GLU A 358 4.51 16.34 -14.90
C GLU A 358 4.53 17.07 -13.54
N ARG A 359 5.62 16.90 -12.78
CA ARG A 359 5.83 17.63 -11.53
C ARG A 359 5.95 19.14 -11.77
N GLY A 360 6.71 19.55 -12.79
CA GLY A 360 6.85 20.94 -13.17
C GLY A 360 5.50 21.59 -13.50
N GLU A 361 4.67 20.91 -14.29
CA GLU A 361 3.32 21.35 -14.63
C GLU A 361 2.44 21.52 -13.39
N LEU A 362 2.47 20.54 -12.47
CA LEU A 362 1.70 20.61 -11.21
C LEU A 362 2.20 21.75 -10.30
N ILE A 363 3.50 21.96 -10.22
CA ILE A 363 4.09 23.05 -9.43
C ILE A 363 3.63 24.40 -9.99
N GLU A 364 3.62 24.58 -11.32
CA GLU A 364 3.14 25.80 -11.95
C GLU A 364 1.62 26.03 -11.73
N GLU A 365 0.82 24.97 -11.77
CA GLU A 365 -0.59 25.08 -11.42
C GLU A 365 -0.80 25.51 -9.96
N ILE A 366 -0.04 24.92 -9.01
CA ILE A 366 -0.08 25.33 -7.60
C ILE A 366 0.40 26.77 -7.41
N LYS A 367 1.45 27.19 -8.09
CA LYS A 367 1.94 28.58 -8.07
C LYS A 367 0.87 29.54 -8.58
N ALA A 368 0.18 29.22 -9.69
CA ALA A 368 -0.89 30.03 -10.23
C ALA A 368 -2.04 30.23 -9.23
N VAL A 369 -2.48 29.15 -8.60
CA VAL A 369 -3.55 29.19 -7.56
C VAL A 369 -3.07 30.00 -6.34
N THR A 370 -1.80 29.87 -5.95
CA THR A 370 -1.22 30.62 -4.82
C THR A 370 -1.18 32.12 -5.12
N LEU A 371 -0.77 32.50 -6.33
CA LEU A 371 -0.75 33.90 -6.75
C LEU A 371 -2.16 34.50 -6.83
N ASP A 372 -3.15 33.74 -7.28
CA ASP A 372 -4.53 34.18 -7.31
C ASP A 372 -5.09 34.40 -5.90
N ALA A 373 -4.84 33.49 -4.98
CA ALA A 373 -5.20 33.62 -3.57
C ALA A 373 -4.54 34.83 -2.89
N LEU A 374 -3.29 35.15 -3.26
CA LEU A 374 -2.59 36.34 -2.73
C LEU A 374 -3.12 37.65 -3.33
N ARG A 375 -3.58 37.64 -4.59
CA ARG A 375 -4.18 38.82 -5.24
C ARG A 375 -5.59 39.12 -4.74
N ASN A 376 -6.32 38.09 -4.33
CA ASN A 376 -7.71 38.18 -3.88
C ASN A 376 -7.91 37.58 -2.48
N PRO A 377 -7.21 38.07 -1.44
CA PRO A 377 -7.22 37.47 -0.11
C PRO A 377 -8.61 37.54 0.57
N THR A 378 -9.50 38.42 0.14
CA THR A 378 -10.87 38.57 0.64
C THR A 378 -11.78 37.37 0.31
N LEU A 379 -11.39 36.50 -0.61
CA LEU A 379 -12.14 35.27 -0.95
C LEU A 379 -12.03 34.18 0.13
N VAL A 380 -11.13 34.33 1.10
CA VAL A 380 -10.88 33.27 2.09
C VAL A 380 -11.67 33.48 3.37
N ASP A 381 -11.94 34.71 3.85
CA ASP A 381 -12.53 34.91 5.17
C ASP A 381 -13.51 36.10 5.36
N GLY A 382 -13.78 36.95 4.41
CA GLY A 382 -14.67 38.12 4.59
C GLY A 382 -14.19 39.11 5.66
N ALA A 383 -12.93 39.04 6.09
CA ALA A 383 -12.29 39.88 7.08
C ALA A 383 -11.61 41.11 6.45
N GLU A 384 -11.15 42.03 7.29
CA GLU A 384 -10.43 43.22 6.86
C GLU A 384 -9.28 42.92 5.89
N PRO A 385 -8.98 43.83 4.93
CA PRO A 385 -7.90 43.60 3.98
C PRO A 385 -6.55 43.46 4.69
N PHE A 386 -5.79 42.45 4.30
CA PHE A 386 -4.47 42.19 4.85
C PHE A 386 -3.50 43.33 4.48
N ASP A 387 -2.55 43.63 5.39
CA ASP A 387 -1.47 44.58 5.12
C ASP A 387 -0.62 44.08 3.92
N GLY A 388 -0.29 44.96 3.01
CA GLY A 388 0.51 44.63 1.82
C GLY A 388 1.87 44.00 2.15
N LYS A 389 2.49 44.36 3.28
CA LYS A 389 3.72 43.73 3.77
C LYS A 389 3.53 42.27 4.17
N VAL A 390 2.38 41.95 4.75
CA VAL A 390 2.04 40.56 5.14
C VAL A 390 1.83 39.72 3.88
N ILE A 391 1.10 40.26 2.88
CA ILE A 391 0.90 39.57 1.59
C ILE A 391 2.24 39.31 0.89
N GLU A 392 3.14 40.29 0.86
CA GLU A 392 4.47 40.13 0.28
C GLU A 392 5.33 39.11 1.03
N GLN A 393 5.27 39.08 2.36
CA GLN A 393 5.98 38.10 3.16
C GLN A 393 5.48 36.68 2.89
N VAL A 394 4.17 36.45 2.92
CA VAL A 394 3.56 35.16 2.60
C VAL A 394 3.88 34.76 1.15
N GLY A 395 3.91 35.69 0.22
CA GLY A 395 4.32 35.46 -1.18
C GLY A 395 5.76 34.97 -1.29
N ARG A 396 6.70 35.56 -0.53
CA ARG A 396 8.11 35.13 -0.47
C ARG A 396 8.25 33.73 0.14
N GLU A 397 7.50 33.42 1.21
CA GLU A 397 7.47 32.11 1.82
C GLU A 397 6.90 31.05 0.89
N ALA A 398 5.82 31.35 0.16
CA ALA A 398 5.23 30.46 -0.83
C ALA A 398 6.19 30.18 -2.01
N ALA A 399 6.90 31.21 -2.48
CA ALA A 399 7.93 31.05 -3.51
C ALA A 399 9.13 30.22 -3.02
N ALA A 400 9.50 30.33 -1.74
CA ALA A 400 10.54 29.50 -1.14
C ALA A 400 10.12 28.03 -1.05
N LEU A 401 8.83 27.76 -0.76
CA LEU A 401 8.28 26.41 -0.77
C LEU A 401 8.33 25.79 -2.19
N GLY A 402 7.96 26.55 -3.21
CA GLY A 402 8.06 26.10 -4.61
C GLY A 402 9.48 25.70 -4.98
N ARG A 403 10.47 26.55 -4.67
CA ARG A 403 11.90 26.24 -4.88
C ARG A 403 12.34 24.99 -4.08
N ALA A 404 11.91 24.86 -2.83
CA ALA A 404 12.23 23.67 -2.02
C ALA A 404 11.69 22.38 -2.62
N VAL A 405 10.51 22.43 -3.25
CA VAL A 405 9.95 21.27 -3.97
C VAL A 405 10.76 20.98 -5.23
N GLU A 406 11.09 21.99 -6.02
CA GLU A 406 11.95 21.84 -7.21
C GLU A 406 13.32 21.24 -6.84
N GLU A 407 13.97 21.76 -5.81
CA GLU A 407 15.24 21.25 -5.29
C GLU A 407 15.16 19.80 -4.79
N GLN A 408 14.04 19.41 -4.18
CA GLN A 408 13.85 18.04 -3.67
C GLN A 408 13.87 16.99 -4.79
N PHE A 409 13.46 17.38 -5.98
CA PHE A 409 13.36 16.50 -7.15
C PHE A 409 14.39 16.81 -8.24
N ALA A 410 15.35 17.71 -7.96
CA ALA A 410 16.44 17.97 -8.87
C ALA A 410 17.28 16.70 -9.12
N PRO A 411 17.82 16.51 -10.35
CA PRO A 411 18.69 15.38 -10.64
C PRO A 411 19.85 15.29 -9.66
N ALA A 412 20.19 14.07 -9.24
CA ALA A 412 21.31 13.84 -8.30
C ALA A 412 22.64 14.33 -8.82
N ASP A 413 22.80 14.40 -10.13
CA ASP A 413 24.04 14.79 -10.83
C ASP A 413 24.20 16.31 -11.08
N ASP A 414 23.27 17.14 -10.58
CA ASP A 414 23.39 18.58 -10.72
C ASP A 414 24.44 19.14 -9.72
N PRO A 415 25.59 19.59 -10.18
CA PRO A 415 26.71 20.03 -9.33
C PRO A 415 26.35 21.22 -8.44
N VAL A 416 25.43 22.08 -8.86
CA VAL A 416 24.97 23.23 -8.06
C VAL A 416 24.11 22.76 -6.88
N HIS A 417 23.21 21.82 -7.13
CA HIS A 417 22.37 21.23 -6.09
C HIS A 417 23.17 20.40 -5.09
N ASP A 418 24.22 19.71 -5.53
CA ASP A 418 25.12 18.99 -4.62
C ASP A 418 25.92 19.96 -3.72
N GLN A 419 26.45 21.05 -4.27
CA GLN A 419 27.10 22.08 -3.46
C GLN A 419 26.16 22.74 -2.45
N LEU A 420 24.93 23.05 -2.84
CA LEU A 420 23.90 23.58 -1.95
C LEU A 420 23.59 22.63 -0.78
N ARG A 421 23.46 21.34 -1.06
CA ARG A 421 23.24 20.31 -0.02
C ARG A 421 24.39 20.25 0.96
N ARG A 422 25.63 20.15 0.46
CA ARG A 422 26.84 20.12 1.30
C ARG A 422 26.97 21.36 2.16
N LEU A 423 26.73 22.54 1.59
CA LEU A 423 26.81 23.79 2.34
C LEU A 423 25.74 23.88 3.44
N ARG A 424 24.51 23.47 3.14
CA ARG A 424 23.42 23.42 4.15
C ARG A 424 23.73 22.44 5.28
N ALA A 425 24.29 21.26 4.97
CA ALA A 425 24.71 20.29 5.98
C ALA A 425 25.80 20.86 6.89
N LEU A 426 26.82 21.53 6.33
CA LEU A 426 27.87 22.20 7.10
C LEU A 426 27.33 23.33 7.98
N VAL A 427 26.39 24.12 7.49
CA VAL A 427 25.75 25.19 8.27
C VAL A 427 24.97 24.60 9.44
N LEU A 428 24.19 23.53 9.20
CA LEU A 428 23.42 22.86 10.22
C LEU A 428 24.31 22.24 11.31
N GLU A 429 25.43 21.62 10.90
CA GLU A 429 26.42 21.07 11.81
C GLU A 429 27.04 22.18 12.69
N ALA A 430 27.41 23.32 12.10
CA ALA A 430 27.92 24.47 12.84
C ALA A 430 26.89 25.04 13.83
N GLN A 431 25.62 25.12 13.44
CA GLN A 431 24.53 25.56 14.32
C GLN A 431 24.31 24.61 15.48
N ARG A 432 24.40 23.29 15.24
CA ARG A 432 24.31 22.28 16.31
C ARG A 432 25.49 22.36 17.26
N ALA A 433 26.71 22.53 16.74
CA ALA A 433 27.89 22.71 17.58
C ALA A 433 27.73 23.93 18.50
N ALA A 434 27.28 25.06 17.96
CA ALA A 434 27.02 26.27 18.72
C ALA A 434 25.94 26.07 19.81
N LEU A 435 24.88 25.30 19.49
CA LEU A 435 23.84 24.96 20.46
C LEU A 435 24.35 24.06 21.59
N LEU A 436 25.24 23.11 21.27
CA LEU A 436 25.86 22.23 22.27
C LEU A 436 26.81 23.02 23.17
N ASP A 437 27.57 23.96 22.64
CA ASP A 437 28.43 24.86 23.40
C ASP A 437 27.59 25.78 24.32
N ALA A 438 26.51 26.36 23.82
CA ALA A 438 25.57 27.15 24.60
C ALA A 438 24.94 26.31 25.75
N ARG A 439 24.68 25.04 25.53
CA ARG A 439 24.20 24.10 26.55
C ARG A 439 25.28 23.80 27.60
N ALA A 440 26.53 23.60 27.16
CA ALA A 440 27.65 23.29 28.05
C ALA A 440 28.02 24.46 28.96
N THR A 441 27.89 25.70 28.48
CA THR A 441 28.14 26.92 29.27
C THR A 441 27.06 27.19 30.30
N GLY A 442 25.88 26.59 30.19
CA GLY A 442 24.76 26.81 31.10
C GLY A 442 24.18 28.24 31.06
N ALA A 443 24.52 29.03 30.03
CA ALA A 443 24.11 30.43 29.90
C ALA A 443 22.62 30.62 29.59
N TYR A 444 21.94 29.56 29.10
CA TYR A 444 20.54 29.61 28.70
C TYR A 444 19.70 28.54 29.38
N SER A 445 18.42 28.82 29.53
CA SER A 445 17.49 27.87 30.15
C SER A 445 17.34 26.61 29.28
N SER A 446 17.11 25.45 29.89
CA SER A 446 16.86 24.20 29.20
C SER A 446 15.66 24.29 28.23
N LEU A 447 14.68 25.13 28.57
CA LEU A 447 13.49 25.34 27.74
C LEU A 447 13.84 26.07 26.43
N THR A 448 14.71 27.08 26.49
CA THR A 448 15.20 27.81 25.31
C THR A 448 16.05 26.92 24.44
N ILE A 449 16.97 26.17 25.04
CA ILE A 449 17.82 25.19 24.30
C ILE A 449 16.95 24.16 23.57
N SER A 450 15.95 23.58 24.27
CA SER A 450 15.06 22.58 23.65
C SER A 450 14.21 23.18 22.52
N ALA A 451 13.76 24.43 22.67
CA ALA A 451 12.98 25.10 21.62
C ALA A 451 13.81 25.32 20.34
N ILE A 452 15.06 25.77 20.49
CA ILE A 452 15.97 25.97 19.35
C ILE A 452 16.38 24.62 18.74
N GLN A 453 16.65 23.61 19.56
CA GLN A 453 16.93 22.25 19.08
C GLN A 453 15.79 21.72 18.22
N ALA A 454 14.53 21.89 18.63
CA ALA A 454 13.37 21.46 17.85
C ALA A 454 13.29 22.17 16.47
N VAL A 455 13.73 23.43 16.38
CA VAL A 455 13.78 24.15 15.11
C VAL A 455 14.88 23.57 14.20
N LEU A 456 16.09 23.31 14.74
CA LEU A 456 17.18 22.71 13.98
C LEU A 456 16.85 21.28 13.53
N ASP A 457 16.19 20.49 14.39
CA ASP A 457 15.74 19.14 14.04
C ASP A 457 14.67 19.18 12.93
N ALA A 458 13.77 20.18 12.93
CA ALA A 458 12.80 20.38 11.87
C ALA A 458 13.47 20.74 10.54
N GLU A 459 14.54 21.57 10.57
CA GLU A 459 15.32 21.92 9.36
C GLU A 459 16.10 20.74 8.82
N GLU A 460 16.71 19.92 9.69
CA GLU A 460 17.37 18.67 9.29
C GLU A 460 16.41 17.67 8.65
N LEU A 461 15.22 17.50 9.24
CA LEU A 461 14.20 16.64 8.67
C LEU A 461 13.74 17.09 7.28
N ARG A 462 13.76 18.40 7.01
CA ARG A 462 13.54 18.93 5.66
C ARG A 462 14.69 18.56 4.71
N GLY A 463 15.93 18.55 5.20
CA GLY A 463 17.12 18.14 4.44
C GLY A 463 17.17 16.63 4.22
N ALA A 464 17.02 15.82 5.27
CA ALA A 464 17.16 14.37 5.24
C ALA A 464 16.09 13.64 4.39
N ARG A 465 14.89 14.21 4.20
CA ARG A 465 13.90 13.70 3.24
C ARG A 465 14.39 13.72 1.79
N ARG A 466 15.50 14.37 1.51
CA ARG A 466 16.11 14.51 0.20
C ARG A 466 17.10 13.39 -0.11
N ASP A 467 17.63 12.69 0.92
CA ASP A 467 18.68 11.66 0.77
C ASP A 467 18.11 10.23 0.77
N GLY A 468 16.82 10.05 0.94
CA GLY A 468 16.12 8.76 1.15
C GLY A 468 15.33 8.23 -0.05
N HIS A 469 15.74 8.56 -1.27
CA HIS A 469 15.15 7.97 -2.49
C HIS A 469 16.21 7.30 -3.36
#